data_d853e8cce845d6345cd07e64deff3d41
#
_entry.id   d853e8cce845d6345cd07e64deff3d41
#
_cell.length_a   1.000
_cell.length_b   1.000
_cell.length_c   1.000
_cell.angle_alpha   90.00
_cell.angle_beta   90.00
_cell.angle_gamma   90.00
#
_symmetry.space_group_name_H-M   'P 1'
#
loop_
_entity.id
_entity.type
_entity.pdbx_description
1 polymer ?
#
loop_
_entity_poly.entity_id
_entity_poly.type
_entity_poly.pdbx_seq_one_letter_code
_entity_poly.pdbx_strand_id
1 'polypeptide(L)'
;NTSTKYAKEDEENINNIYNYSTKINFYTKKDDIGNLLFNNLGLFRNEKKISALIKTLEELNLEIENMGIVDKSKIYNKNLVEFLEFRNILNVALLASISALNRKESRGSHFRLDYPSEMQKYEKNTIIKKVDDKIVVKFEEIV
;
A
#
# COMPACT_ATOMS: atom_id res chain seq x y z
N ASN A 1 -9.83 15.22 -23.80
CA ASN A 1 -9.67 13.77 -23.91
C ASN A 1 -9.14 13.24 -22.56
N THR A 2 -9.88 12.37 -21.88
CA THR A 2 -9.60 11.92 -20.51
C THR A 2 -8.21 11.26 -20.40
N SER A 3 -7.80 10.49 -21.41
CA SER A 3 -6.48 9.83 -21.46
C SER A 3 -5.31 10.81 -21.47
N THR A 4 -5.47 11.97 -22.13
CA THR A 4 -4.41 13.00 -22.19
C THR A 4 -4.23 13.72 -20.84
N LYS A 5 -5.30 13.82 -20.04
CA LYS A 5 -5.23 14.41 -18.69
C LYS A 5 -4.41 13.53 -17.75
N TYR A 6 -4.72 12.24 -17.67
CA TYR A 6 -4.00 11.30 -16.81
C TYR A 6 -2.52 11.18 -17.20
N ALA A 7 -2.22 11.14 -18.50
CA ALA A 7 -0.82 11.08 -18.95
C ALA A 7 -0.01 12.32 -18.51
N LYS A 8 -0.61 13.51 -18.50
CA LYS A 8 0.07 14.72 -18.00
C LYS A 8 0.26 14.70 -16.50
N GLU A 9 -0.76 14.27 -15.76
CA GLU A 9 -0.65 14.11 -14.29
C GLU A 9 0.45 13.11 -13.91
N ASP A 10 0.56 11.99 -14.62
CA ASP A 10 1.62 11.00 -14.40
C ASP A 10 3.01 11.56 -14.75
N GLU A 11 3.13 12.32 -15.84
CA GLU A 11 4.37 12.99 -16.23
C GLU A 11 4.82 14.01 -15.17
N GLU A 12 3.90 14.82 -14.66
CA GLU A 12 4.18 15.78 -13.57
C GLU A 12 4.60 15.06 -12.29
N ASN A 13 3.90 13.98 -11.91
CA ASN A 13 4.23 13.17 -10.75
C ASN A 13 5.64 12.56 -10.85
N ILE A 14 6.00 12.03 -12.03
CA ILE A 14 7.35 11.49 -12.28
C ILE A 14 8.40 12.60 -12.21
N ASN A 15 8.13 13.76 -12.82
CA ASN A 15 9.06 14.88 -12.79
C ASN A 15 9.28 15.42 -11.37
N ASN A 16 8.27 15.41 -10.52
CA ASN A 16 8.38 15.81 -9.12
C ASN A 16 9.34 14.92 -8.32
N ILE A 17 9.41 13.61 -8.63
CA ILE A 17 10.33 12.68 -7.96
C ILE A 17 11.79 13.10 -8.08
N TYR A 18 12.17 13.77 -9.18
CA TYR A 18 13.54 14.28 -9.35
C TYR A 18 13.91 15.39 -8.35
N ASN A 19 12.90 16.04 -7.75
CA ASN A 19 13.06 17.10 -6.76
C ASN A 19 13.00 16.59 -5.31
N TYR A 20 12.62 15.32 -5.10
CA TYR A 20 12.54 14.73 -3.77
C TYR A 20 13.92 14.68 -3.10
N SER A 21 13.95 14.89 -1.79
CA SER A 21 15.18 14.80 -1.01
C SER A 21 15.58 13.33 -0.81
N THR A 22 16.89 13.09 -0.62
CA THR A 22 17.44 11.75 -0.42
C THR A 22 17.89 11.52 1.02
N LYS A 23 17.18 12.13 1.98
CA LYS A 23 17.49 12.02 3.42
C LYS A 23 17.29 10.60 3.95
N ILE A 24 16.34 9.88 3.38
CA ILE A 24 15.97 8.51 3.76
C ILE A 24 16.27 7.59 2.59
N ASN A 25 16.92 6.46 2.84
CA ASN A 25 17.19 5.45 1.83
C ASN A 25 15.95 4.55 1.66
N PHE A 26 15.27 4.64 0.53
CA PHE A 26 14.08 3.82 0.27
C PHE A 26 14.36 2.32 0.13
N TYR A 27 15.56 1.90 -0.24
CA TYR A 27 15.91 0.47 -0.29
C TYR A 27 15.84 -0.16 1.11
N THR A 28 16.39 0.52 2.12
CA THR A 28 16.28 0.07 3.52
C THR A 28 14.82 0.00 3.95
N LYS A 29 14.01 1.00 3.57
CA LYS A 29 12.58 1.01 3.89
C LYS A 29 11.79 -0.08 3.17
N LYS A 30 12.19 -0.47 1.96
CA LYS A 30 11.59 -1.61 1.23
C LYS A 30 11.78 -2.91 2.00
N ASP A 31 12.97 -3.16 2.53
CA ASP A 31 13.27 -4.34 3.35
C ASP A 31 12.49 -4.31 4.69
N ASP A 32 12.45 -3.15 5.34
CA ASP A 32 11.68 -2.95 6.58
C ASP A 32 10.18 -3.27 6.37
N ILE A 33 9.59 -2.81 5.27
CA ILE A 33 8.18 -3.09 4.91
C ILE A 33 7.96 -4.59 4.71
N GLY A 34 8.87 -5.29 4.04
CA GLY A 34 8.80 -6.73 3.85
C GLY A 34 8.70 -7.47 5.19
N ASN A 35 9.56 -7.13 6.14
CA ASN A 35 9.56 -7.69 7.49
C ASN A 35 8.29 -7.32 8.27
N LEU A 36 7.83 -6.06 8.17
CA LEU A 36 6.61 -5.61 8.83
C LEU A 36 5.36 -6.34 8.31
N LEU A 37 5.25 -6.53 7.00
CA LEU A 37 4.17 -7.28 6.36
C LEU A 37 4.17 -8.73 6.83
N PHE A 38 5.33 -9.39 6.81
CA PHE A 38 5.45 -10.77 7.27
C PHE A 38 4.99 -10.94 8.72
N ASN A 39 5.41 -10.05 9.63
CA ASN A 39 5.14 -10.15 11.06
C ASN A 39 3.72 -9.72 11.45
N ASN A 40 3.09 -8.81 10.69
CA ASN A 40 1.81 -8.20 11.09
C ASN A 40 0.63 -8.58 10.18
N LEU A 41 0.90 -8.92 8.91
CA LEU A 41 -0.11 -9.31 7.91
C LEU A 41 0.11 -10.73 7.36
N GLY A 42 1.05 -11.47 7.92
CA GLY A 42 1.33 -12.86 7.55
C GLY A 42 0.14 -13.79 7.80
N LEU A 43 0.41 -15.06 8.16
CA LEU A 43 -0.64 -16.08 8.30
C LEU A 43 -1.57 -15.79 9.48
N PHE A 44 -1.03 -15.44 10.67
CA PHE A 44 -1.80 -15.21 11.89
C PHE A 44 -1.94 -13.71 12.18
N ARG A 45 -3.13 -13.20 11.96
CA ARG A 45 -3.47 -11.78 12.01
C ARG A 45 -4.31 -11.43 13.24
N ASN A 46 -4.23 -10.20 13.71
CA ASN A 46 -5.17 -9.63 14.67
C ASN A 46 -5.27 -8.11 14.46
N GLU A 47 -6.32 -7.50 15.02
CA GLU A 47 -6.58 -6.07 14.87
C GLU A 47 -5.41 -5.19 15.31
N LYS A 48 -4.78 -5.51 16.45
CA LYS A 48 -3.66 -4.73 17.00
C LYS A 48 -2.47 -4.69 16.06
N LYS A 49 -2.08 -5.85 15.50
CA LYS A 49 -0.95 -5.94 14.56
C LYS A 49 -1.24 -5.23 13.25
N ILE A 50 -2.44 -5.45 12.68
CA ILE A 50 -2.82 -4.83 11.41
C ILE A 50 -2.92 -3.31 11.57
N SER A 51 -3.52 -2.81 12.64
CA SER A 51 -3.65 -1.36 12.89
C SER A 51 -2.27 -0.70 13.09
N ALA A 52 -1.35 -1.35 13.80
CA ALA A 52 0.01 -0.86 13.95
C ALA A 52 0.74 -0.80 12.59
N LEU A 53 0.57 -1.83 11.75
CA LEU A 53 1.12 -1.85 10.40
C LEU A 53 0.57 -0.71 9.54
N ILE A 54 -0.75 -0.51 9.52
CA ILE A 54 -1.39 0.58 8.77
C ILE A 54 -0.80 1.93 9.18
N LYS A 55 -0.70 2.20 10.48
CA LYS A 55 -0.11 3.44 10.98
C LYS A 55 1.31 3.65 10.47
N THR A 56 2.17 2.63 10.54
CA THR A 56 3.54 2.72 10.03
C THR A 56 3.60 2.95 8.52
N LEU A 57 2.71 2.31 7.73
CA LEU A 57 2.63 2.51 6.28
C LEU A 57 2.15 3.92 5.92
N GLU A 58 1.21 4.47 6.68
CA GLU A 58 0.75 5.86 6.51
C GLU A 58 1.85 6.86 6.84
N GLU A 59 2.61 6.66 7.93
CA GLU A 59 3.76 7.48 8.30
C GLU A 59 4.84 7.47 7.19
N LEU A 60 5.15 6.29 6.62
CA LEU A 60 6.07 6.16 5.50
C LEU A 60 5.59 6.88 4.24
N ASN A 61 4.27 6.85 3.97
CA ASN A 61 3.68 7.59 2.85
C ASN A 61 3.83 9.12 3.01
N LEU A 62 3.71 9.64 4.23
CA LEU A 62 3.93 11.07 4.51
C LEU A 62 5.39 11.49 4.32
N GLU A 63 6.33 10.56 4.48
CA GLU A 63 7.75 10.81 4.32
C GLU A 63 8.29 10.52 2.90
N ILE A 64 7.43 10.15 1.94
CA ILE A 64 7.84 9.69 0.60
C ILE A 64 8.75 10.70 -0.14
N GLU A 65 8.51 12.00 0.06
CA GLU A 65 9.31 13.07 -0.55
C GLU A 65 10.71 13.20 0.05
N ASN A 66 10.97 12.56 1.18
CA ASN A 66 12.30 12.45 1.80
C ASN A 66 13.08 11.22 1.30
N MET A 67 12.49 10.38 0.46
CA MET A 67 13.02 9.11 -0.04
C MET A 67 13.35 9.16 -1.54
N GLY A 68 13.73 10.31 -2.05
CA GLY A 68 13.97 10.52 -3.48
C GLY A 68 15.09 9.68 -4.07
N ILE A 69 15.25 9.81 -5.39
CA ILE A 69 16.26 9.11 -6.18
C ILE A 69 17.58 9.87 -6.20
N VAL A 70 18.69 9.13 -6.17
CA VAL A 70 20.06 9.68 -6.27
C VAL A 70 20.45 9.91 -7.74
N ASP A 71 20.12 8.94 -8.60
CA ASP A 71 20.38 9.06 -10.04
C ASP A 71 19.35 10.04 -10.66
N LYS A 72 19.84 11.13 -11.24
CA LYS A 72 19.02 12.17 -11.89
C LYS A 72 19.03 12.06 -13.41
N SER A 73 19.59 10.99 -13.98
CA SER A 73 19.54 10.75 -15.42
C SER A 73 18.12 10.58 -15.94
N LYS A 74 17.87 11.06 -17.16
CA LYS A 74 16.52 10.95 -17.78
C LYS A 74 16.36 9.71 -18.66
N ILE A 75 17.43 8.98 -18.90
CA ILE A 75 17.47 7.82 -19.81
C ILE A 75 18.03 6.63 -19.04
N TYR A 76 17.37 5.48 -19.14
CA TYR A 76 17.74 4.22 -18.47
C TYR A 76 17.93 4.33 -16.94
N ASN A 77 17.14 5.17 -16.30
CA ASN A 77 17.22 5.40 -14.86
C ASN A 77 16.56 4.25 -14.07
N LYS A 78 17.38 3.25 -13.73
CA LYS A 78 16.94 2.10 -12.91
C LYS A 78 16.51 2.54 -11.50
N ASN A 79 17.19 3.55 -10.92
CA ASN A 79 16.86 4.04 -9.59
C ASN A 79 15.45 4.65 -9.52
N LEU A 80 15.01 5.34 -10.60
CA LEU A 80 13.64 5.83 -10.74
C LEU A 80 12.63 4.66 -10.79
N VAL A 81 12.91 3.63 -11.59
CA VAL A 81 12.02 2.46 -11.69
C VAL A 81 11.86 1.78 -10.34
N GLU A 82 12.95 1.54 -9.63
CA GLU A 82 12.94 0.91 -8.31
C GLU A 82 12.23 1.76 -7.24
N PHE A 83 12.32 3.09 -7.33
CA PHE A 83 11.55 3.99 -6.48
C PHE A 83 10.04 3.93 -6.78
N LEU A 84 9.65 3.88 -8.06
CA LEU A 84 8.25 3.71 -8.45
C LEU A 84 7.67 2.37 -7.98
N GLU A 85 8.46 1.29 -8.09
CA GLU A 85 8.10 -0.02 -7.52
C GLU A 85 7.92 0.04 -6.01
N PHE A 86 8.85 0.68 -5.30
CA PHE A 86 8.76 0.88 -3.85
C PHE A 86 7.47 1.62 -3.46
N ARG A 87 7.15 2.73 -4.14
CA ARG A 87 5.92 3.49 -3.91
C ARG A 87 4.67 2.63 -4.16
N ASN A 88 4.68 1.80 -5.20
CA ASN A 88 3.57 0.90 -5.50
C ASN A 88 3.43 -0.20 -4.43
N ILE A 89 4.54 -0.78 -3.96
CA ILE A 89 4.54 -1.76 -2.85
C ILE A 89 3.92 -1.13 -1.61
N LEU A 90 4.30 0.09 -1.25
CA LEU A 90 3.78 0.81 -0.08
C LEU A 90 2.26 1.01 -0.18
N ASN A 91 1.76 1.45 -1.34
CA ASN A 91 0.34 1.63 -1.59
C ASN A 91 -0.44 0.31 -1.53
N VAL A 92 0.04 -0.74 -2.19
CA VAL A 92 -0.62 -2.05 -2.18
C VAL A 92 -0.61 -2.66 -0.78
N ALA A 93 0.49 -2.53 -0.02
CA ALA A 93 0.58 -2.98 1.36
C ALA A 93 -0.45 -2.28 2.26
N LEU A 94 -0.62 -0.97 2.11
CA LEU A 94 -1.62 -0.19 2.84
C LEU A 94 -3.05 -0.67 2.51
N LEU A 95 -3.39 -0.79 1.22
CA LEU A 95 -4.72 -1.24 0.79
C LEU A 95 -5.02 -2.67 1.25
N ALA A 96 -4.06 -3.59 1.15
CA ALA A 96 -4.20 -4.96 1.63
C ALA A 96 -4.41 -5.01 3.16
N SER A 97 -3.68 -4.19 3.91
CA SER A 97 -3.81 -4.10 5.36
C SER A 97 -5.17 -3.55 5.79
N ILE A 98 -5.65 -2.51 5.12
CA ILE A 98 -6.98 -1.93 5.37
C ILE A 98 -8.09 -2.95 5.03
N SER A 99 -7.95 -3.68 3.92
CA SER A 99 -8.90 -4.75 3.55
C SER A 99 -8.94 -5.86 4.61
N ALA A 100 -7.77 -6.30 5.08
CA ALA A 100 -7.65 -7.33 6.11
C ALA A 100 -8.19 -6.88 7.48
N LEU A 101 -8.02 -5.61 7.82
CA LEU A 101 -8.57 -5.03 9.07
C LEU A 101 -10.10 -5.05 9.06
N ASN A 102 -10.70 -4.68 7.93
CA ASN A 102 -12.15 -4.58 7.78
C ASN A 102 -12.85 -5.95 7.70
N ARG A 103 -12.15 -7.00 7.24
CA ARG A 103 -12.69 -8.36 7.21
C ARG A 103 -12.54 -9.02 8.58
N LYS A 104 -13.59 -8.97 9.39
CA LYS A 104 -13.64 -9.49 10.76
C LYS A 104 -14.15 -10.93 10.79
N GLU A 105 -13.44 -11.82 10.08
CA GLU A 105 -13.67 -13.27 10.02
C GLU A 105 -12.36 -13.98 9.71
N SER A 106 -12.36 -15.32 9.75
CA SER A 106 -11.31 -16.17 9.17
C SER A 106 -11.89 -16.96 8.01
N ARG A 107 -11.27 -16.82 6.80
CA ARG A 107 -11.70 -17.54 5.58
C ARG A 107 -10.50 -17.78 4.66
N GLY A 108 -10.30 -19.00 4.24
CA GLY A 108 -9.15 -19.38 3.41
C GLY A 108 -7.82 -19.02 4.09
N SER A 109 -6.94 -18.32 3.38
CA SER A 109 -5.65 -17.87 3.92
C SER A 109 -5.75 -16.60 4.81
N HIS A 110 -6.92 -15.99 4.93
CA HIS A 110 -7.17 -14.89 5.84
C HIS A 110 -7.55 -15.43 7.23
N PHE A 111 -6.57 -15.60 8.11
CA PHE A 111 -6.82 -16.11 9.46
C PHE A 111 -6.64 -15.00 10.52
N ARG A 112 -7.73 -14.69 11.21
CA ARG A 112 -7.82 -13.70 12.27
C ARG A 112 -7.90 -14.38 13.63
N LEU A 113 -6.88 -14.21 14.47
CA LEU A 113 -6.89 -14.75 15.85
C LEU A 113 -8.03 -14.20 16.70
N ASP A 114 -8.42 -12.96 16.44
CA ASP A 114 -9.52 -12.24 17.11
C ASP A 114 -10.91 -12.53 16.51
N TYR A 115 -10.98 -13.12 15.31
CA TYR A 115 -12.21 -13.56 14.63
C TYR A 115 -11.99 -14.94 13.95
N PRO A 116 -11.86 -16.03 14.73
CA PRO A 116 -11.37 -17.32 14.19
C PRO A 116 -12.36 -18.08 13.33
N SER A 117 -13.62 -17.65 13.27
CA SER A 117 -14.68 -18.34 12.53
C SER A 117 -15.08 -17.59 11.26
N GLU A 118 -15.58 -18.31 10.25
CA GLU A 118 -16.23 -17.73 9.09
C GLU A 118 -17.57 -17.10 9.47
N MET A 119 -17.93 -16.01 8.78
CA MET A 119 -19.21 -15.34 8.97
C MET A 119 -19.92 -15.18 7.63
N GLN A 120 -21.17 -15.61 7.55
CA GLN A 120 -21.99 -15.55 6.33
C GLN A 120 -22.09 -14.13 5.75
N LYS A 121 -22.14 -13.09 6.60
CA LYS A 121 -22.15 -11.68 6.14
C LYS A 121 -20.93 -11.27 5.32
N TYR A 122 -19.81 -11.99 5.46
CA TYR A 122 -18.55 -11.77 4.73
C TYR A 122 -18.34 -12.76 3.58
N GLU A 123 -19.32 -13.59 3.24
CA GLU A 123 -19.29 -14.44 2.03
C GLU A 123 -19.47 -13.57 0.77
N LYS A 124 -18.56 -12.60 0.62
CA LYS A 124 -18.58 -11.50 -0.35
C LYS A 124 -17.16 -11.12 -0.74
N ASN A 125 -17.02 -10.50 -1.90
CA ASN A 125 -15.78 -9.87 -2.30
C ASN A 125 -15.51 -8.60 -1.47
N THR A 126 -14.27 -8.40 -1.04
CA THR A 126 -13.85 -7.13 -0.45
C THR A 126 -13.43 -6.18 -1.58
N ILE A 127 -14.16 -5.09 -1.75
CA ILE A 127 -13.85 -4.06 -2.74
C ILE A 127 -13.28 -2.84 -2.00
N ILE A 128 -12.13 -2.37 -2.47
CA ILE A 128 -11.50 -1.17 -1.94
C ILE A 128 -11.44 -0.10 -3.04
N LYS A 129 -11.85 1.11 -2.71
CA LYS A 129 -11.89 2.25 -3.65
C LYS A 129 -11.39 3.51 -2.96
N LYS A 130 -10.75 4.38 -3.72
CA LYS A 130 -10.45 5.75 -3.30
C LYS A 130 -11.58 6.66 -3.78
N VAL A 131 -12.24 7.35 -2.87
CA VAL A 131 -13.33 8.30 -3.13
C VAL A 131 -13.03 9.58 -2.35
N ASP A 132 -12.92 10.70 -3.03
CA ASP A 132 -12.58 12.01 -2.42
C ASP A 132 -11.37 11.93 -1.47
N ASP A 133 -10.27 11.34 -1.96
CA ASP A 133 -9.03 11.06 -1.23
C ASP A 133 -9.14 10.14 -0.01
N LYS A 134 -10.31 9.58 0.26
CA LYS A 134 -10.53 8.60 1.33
C LYS A 134 -10.59 7.18 0.79
N ILE A 135 -10.01 6.27 1.55
CA ILE A 135 -10.11 4.84 1.26
C ILE A 135 -11.44 4.32 1.82
N VAL A 136 -12.27 3.75 0.95
CA VAL A 136 -13.56 3.16 1.28
C VAL A 136 -13.53 1.66 1.01
N VAL A 137 -13.94 0.88 2.01
CA VAL A 137 -14.06 -0.58 1.89
C VAL A 137 -15.53 -0.96 1.82
N LYS A 138 -15.90 -1.82 0.87
CA LYS A 138 -17.24 -2.38 0.70
C LYS A 138 -17.16 -3.89 0.54
N PHE A 139 -18.25 -4.57 0.86
CA PHE A 139 -18.42 -5.99 0.60
C PHE A 139 -19.53 -6.15 -0.44
N GLU A 140 -19.19 -6.78 -1.58
CA GLU A 140 -20.10 -6.97 -2.71
C GLU A 140 -20.29 -8.46 -2.98
N GLU A 141 -21.52 -8.86 -3.37
CA GLU A 141 -21.86 -10.25 -3.68
C GLU A 141 -20.91 -10.83 -4.75
N ILE A 142 -20.66 -12.13 -4.63
CA ILE A 142 -19.92 -12.90 -5.64
C ILE A 142 -20.88 -13.13 -6.80
N VAL A 143 -20.57 -12.57 -7.96
CA VAL A 143 -21.35 -12.74 -9.20
C VAL A 143 -20.87 -14.00 -9.90
#